data_9fa14fcefd19c46eb464ea40063904f6
#
_entry.id   9fa14fcefd19c46eb464ea40063904f6
#
_cell.length_a   1.000
_cell.length_b   1.000
_cell.length_c   1.000
_cell.angle_alpha   90.00
_cell.angle_beta   90.00
_cell.angle_gamma   90.00
#
_symmetry.space_group_name_H-M   'P 1'
#
loop_
_entity.id
_entity.type
_entity.pdbx_description
1 polymer ?
#
loop_
_entity_poly.entity_id
_entity_poly.type
_entity_poly.pdbx_seq_one_letter_code
_entity_poly.pdbx_strand_id
1 'polypeptide(L)'
;MRRFDYREKWKNLLTPEIVSYLTQIHEFKGEQTLFIEAKADTLTQLVEIAKIQSTESSNKIEGIYTSDIRLRELVKDKTRPRTRNEQEIAGYRDVLNTIHESHDHIPPKSAIILQLHRDLYKFESYNIGGKYKTADNVIEEEDSQGIKKIRFKPVPAWETPEAMEELCRAFEEAMATGEIDPLLLIPMFILDFLCIHPFNDGNGRMSRLLTLLLLYRSGYIVGKYISIERMIENSKELYYECLGESSENWYENKNDYVPFVKYMLGVIVGAYREFSSRIKLLITQNISKPERIEEIIKNNPGIITKKEIAEKCPDISVVTIQRTLAELLTAEKILKIGGGRYTKYTWNNER
;
A
#
# COMPACT_ATOMS: atom_id res chain seq x y z
N MET A 1 -28.53 0.69 13.18
CA MET A 1 -27.21 1.09 12.64
C MET A 1 -26.12 0.84 13.67
N ARG A 2 -24.95 0.33 13.26
CA ARG A 2 -23.76 0.15 14.11
C ARG A 2 -23.26 1.52 14.62
N ARG A 3 -22.77 1.58 15.87
CA ARG A 3 -22.04 2.73 16.41
C ARG A 3 -20.54 2.49 16.30
N PHE A 4 -19.78 3.48 15.84
CA PHE A 4 -18.33 3.41 15.75
C PHE A 4 -17.71 4.00 17.01
N ASP A 5 -17.54 3.16 18.04
CA ASP A 5 -17.02 3.59 19.35
C ASP A 5 -15.52 3.27 19.47
N TYR A 6 -14.70 4.09 18.82
CA TYR A 6 -13.24 3.92 18.82
C TYR A 6 -12.62 4.17 20.21
N ARG A 7 -13.23 5.04 21.01
CA ARG A 7 -12.70 5.44 22.32
C ARG A 7 -12.67 4.28 23.33
N GLU A 8 -13.57 3.33 23.21
CA GLU A 8 -13.60 2.15 24.08
C GLU A 8 -12.81 0.99 23.48
N LYS A 9 -12.90 0.78 22.19
CA LYS A 9 -12.38 -0.42 21.53
C LYS A 9 -10.86 -0.46 21.39
N TRP A 10 -10.19 0.69 21.22
CA TRP A 10 -8.74 0.74 21.03
C TRP A 10 -7.93 0.12 22.18
N LYS A 11 -8.46 0.16 23.41
CA LYS A 11 -7.79 -0.39 24.60
C LYS A 11 -7.51 -1.89 24.47
N ASN A 12 -8.38 -2.61 23.76
CA ASN A 12 -8.23 -4.05 23.51
C ASN A 12 -7.15 -4.38 22.46
N LEU A 13 -6.66 -3.37 21.73
CA LEU A 13 -5.62 -3.56 20.73
C LEU A 13 -4.20 -3.61 21.30
N LEU A 14 -3.98 -3.24 22.57
CA LEU A 14 -2.66 -3.11 23.16
C LEU A 14 -2.07 -4.48 23.54
N THR A 15 -1.91 -5.35 22.55
CA THR A 15 -1.16 -6.60 22.70
C THR A 15 0.35 -6.32 22.68
N PRO A 16 1.20 -7.17 23.29
CA PRO A 16 2.65 -7.00 23.27
C PRO A 16 3.24 -6.82 21.86
N GLU A 17 2.69 -7.52 20.87
CA GLU A 17 3.12 -7.43 19.47
C GLU A 17 2.76 -6.09 18.85
N ILE A 18 1.53 -5.61 19.05
CA ILE A 18 1.07 -4.30 18.56
C ILE A 18 1.89 -3.18 19.20
N VAL A 19 2.13 -3.25 20.52
CA VAL A 19 2.99 -2.27 21.21
C VAL A 19 4.40 -2.27 20.62
N SER A 20 4.97 -3.45 20.33
CA SER A 20 6.28 -3.56 19.67
C SER A 20 6.27 -2.91 18.27
N TYR A 21 5.23 -3.10 17.47
CA TYR A 21 5.12 -2.46 16.15
C TYR A 21 5.00 -0.93 16.27
N LEU A 22 4.18 -0.44 17.19
CA LEU A 22 4.04 1.01 17.43
C LEU A 22 5.39 1.64 17.78
N THR A 23 6.14 1.03 18.72
CA THR A 23 7.46 1.50 19.12
C THR A 23 8.40 1.57 17.91
N GLN A 24 8.50 0.50 17.12
CA GLN A 24 9.35 0.46 15.92
C GLN A 24 8.96 1.54 14.89
N ILE A 25 7.65 1.74 14.64
CA ILE A 25 7.19 2.73 13.65
C ILE A 25 7.52 4.15 14.13
N HIS A 26 7.36 4.45 15.42
CA HIS A 26 7.72 5.75 15.99
C HIS A 26 9.23 6.03 15.91
N GLU A 27 10.07 5.03 16.19
CA GLU A 27 11.53 5.13 16.02
C GLU A 27 11.88 5.43 14.55
N PHE A 28 11.36 4.66 13.62
CA PHE A 28 11.57 4.88 12.18
C PHE A 28 11.06 6.24 11.69
N LYS A 29 9.93 6.72 12.21
CA LYS A 29 9.40 8.05 11.88
C LYS A 29 10.38 9.15 12.29
N GLY A 30 11.01 9.02 13.45
CA GLY A 30 12.07 9.93 13.91
C GLY A 30 13.28 9.92 12.97
N GLU A 31 13.78 8.74 12.60
CA GLU A 31 14.89 8.58 11.65
C GLU A 31 14.55 9.12 10.25
N GLN A 32 13.32 8.90 9.78
CA GLN A 32 12.86 9.35 8.46
C GLN A 32 13.05 10.85 8.26
N THR A 33 12.75 11.66 9.26
CA THR A 33 12.90 13.12 9.18
C THR A 33 14.33 13.53 8.87
N LEU A 34 15.31 12.90 9.52
CA LEU A 34 16.73 13.15 9.29
C LEU A 34 17.17 12.79 7.86
N PHE A 35 16.62 11.71 7.31
CA PHE A 35 16.94 11.26 5.95
C PHE A 35 16.34 12.17 4.87
N ILE A 36 15.12 12.67 5.09
CA ILE A 36 14.43 13.56 4.15
C ILE A 36 15.20 14.87 3.99
N GLU A 37 15.69 15.44 5.08
CA GLU A 37 16.46 16.67 5.07
C GLU A 37 17.83 16.52 4.37
N ALA A 38 18.44 15.33 4.44
CA ALA A 38 19.81 15.10 3.96
C ALA A 38 19.93 14.77 2.46
N LYS A 39 18.88 14.29 1.76
CA LYS A 39 19.03 13.63 0.43
C LYS A 39 17.82 13.83 -0.53
N ALA A 40 17.36 15.06 -0.74
CA ALA A 40 16.18 15.37 -1.57
C ALA A 40 16.19 14.75 -2.99
N ASP A 41 17.33 14.81 -3.73
CA ASP A 41 17.40 14.30 -5.10
C ASP A 41 17.22 12.78 -5.19
N THR A 42 17.80 12.06 -4.24
CA THR A 42 17.69 10.60 -4.18
C THR A 42 16.26 10.15 -3.83
N LEU A 43 15.60 10.88 -2.96
CA LEU A 43 14.22 10.62 -2.55
C LEU A 43 13.24 10.81 -3.71
N THR A 44 13.49 11.77 -4.62
CA THR A 44 12.66 11.98 -5.81
C THR A 44 12.56 10.72 -6.67
N GLN A 45 13.67 9.99 -6.85
CA GLN A 45 13.66 8.75 -7.63
C GLN A 45 12.89 7.63 -6.91
N LEU A 46 12.97 7.55 -5.57
CA LEU A 46 12.17 6.59 -4.79
C LEU A 46 10.68 6.88 -4.91
N VAL A 47 10.28 8.16 -4.88
CA VAL A 47 8.87 8.57 -5.07
C VAL A 47 8.33 8.10 -6.43
N GLU A 48 9.08 8.32 -7.51
CA GLU A 48 8.66 7.89 -8.85
C GLU A 48 8.48 6.36 -8.96
N ILE A 49 9.38 5.59 -8.35
CA ILE A 49 9.27 4.13 -8.31
C ILE A 49 8.08 3.70 -7.46
N ALA A 50 7.92 4.28 -6.28
CA ALA A 50 6.81 3.97 -5.39
C ALA A 50 5.46 4.27 -6.06
N LYS A 51 5.31 5.39 -6.76
CA LYS A 51 4.09 5.72 -7.51
C LYS A 51 3.75 4.66 -8.57
N ILE A 52 4.75 4.18 -9.33
CA ILE A 52 4.53 3.12 -10.32
C ILE A 52 4.09 1.84 -9.63
N GLN A 53 4.78 1.43 -8.57
CA GLN A 53 4.49 0.21 -7.82
C GLN A 53 3.12 0.28 -7.13
N SER A 54 2.79 1.39 -6.48
CA SER A 54 1.49 1.60 -5.82
C SER A 54 0.33 1.54 -6.82
N THR A 55 0.48 2.22 -7.96
CA THR A 55 -0.52 2.19 -9.02
C THR A 55 -0.68 0.79 -9.61
N GLU A 56 0.43 0.08 -9.86
CA GLU A 56 0.42 -1.29 -10.36
C GLU A 56 -0.26 -2.24 -9.38
N SER A 57 0.26 -2.30 -8.15
CA SER A 57 -0.12 -3.30 -7.14
C SER A 57 -1.57 -3.13 -6.69
N SER A 58 -2.02 -1.89 -6.43
CA SER A 58 -3.41 -1.65 -6.02
C SER A 58 -4.41 -2.07 -7.10
N ASN A 59 -4.10 -1.89 -8.38
CA ASN A 59 -4.96 -2.33 -9.47
C ASN A 59 -4.87 -3.85 -9.67
N LYS A 60 -3.69 -4.46 -9.55
CA LYS A 60 -3.51 -5.92 -9.65
C LYS A 60 -4.25 -6.72 -8.58
N ILE A 61 -4.34 -6.20 -7.37
CA ILE A 61 -5.15 -6.82 -6.30
C ILE A 61 -6.60 -7.01 -6.76
N GLU A 62 -7.14 -6.06 -7.54
CA GLU A 62 -8.50 -6.09 -8.10
C GLU A 62 -8.59 -6.77 -9.49
N GLY A 63 -7.51 -7.37 -9.97
CA GLY A 63 -7.51 -8.05 -11.28
C GLY A 63 -7.38 -7.11 -12.49
N ILE A 64 -6.96 -5.85 -12.30
CA ILE A 64 -6.82 -4.83 -13.34
C ILE A 64 -5.36 -4.78 -13.79
N TYR A 65 -5.12 -5.04 -15.08
CA TYR A 65 -3.77 -5.20 -15.63
C TYR A 65 -3.57 -4.39 -16.91
N THR A 66 -2.31 -3.96 -17.12
CA THR A 66 -1.79 -3.48 -18.41
C THR A 66 -0.33 -3.93 -18.57
N SER A 67 0.27 -3.70 -19.75
CA SER A 67 1.70 -4.03 -19.93
C SER A 67 2.60 -3.07 -19.14
N ASP A 68 3.79 -3.54 -18.76
CA ASP A 68 4.78 -2.75 -18.02
C ASP A 68 5.13 -1.43 -18.72
N ILE A 69 5.20 -1.43 -20.06
CA ILE A 69 5.49 -0.23 -20.85
C ILE A 69 4.35 0.76 -20.71
N ARG A 70 3.11 0.31 -20.94
CA ARG A 70 1.91 1.15 -20.85
C ARG A 70 1.70 1.69 -19.44
N LEU A 71 1.91 0.86 -18.43
CA LEU A 71 1.82 1.27 -17.02
C LEU A 71 2.76 2.46 -16.73
N ARG A 72 4.05 2.35 -17.12
CA ARG A 72 5.05 3.40 -16.91
C ARG A 72 4.70 4.70 -17.67
N GLU A 73 4.18 4.57 -18.88
CA GLU A 73 3.72 5.73 -19.65
C GLU A 73 2.51 6.39 -19.02
N LEU A 74 1.53 5.61 -18.56
CA LEU A 74 0.32 6.09 -17.89
C LEU A 74 0.67 6.79 -16.57
N VAL A 75 1.51 6.18 -15.72
CA VAL A 75 1.89 6.77 -14.43
C VAL A 75 2.66 8.07 -14.61
N LYS A 76 3.50 8.18 -15.64
CA LYS A 76 4.23 9.41 -15.99
C LYS A 76 3.40 10.43 -16.78
N ASP A 77 2.11 10.18 -16.97
CA ASP A 77 1.19 11.00 -17.78
C ASP A 77 1.66 11.28 -19.22
N LYS A 78 2.40 10.34 -19.80
CA LYS A 78 2.95 10.45 -21.15
C LYS A 78 2.02 9.92 -22.24
N THR A 79 0.89 9.33 -21.85
CA THR A 79 -0.07 8.71 -22.78
C THR A 79 -1.49 8.74 -22.23
N ARG A 80 -2.47 8.71 -23.12
CA ARG A 80 -3.89 8.60 -22.75
C ARG A 80 -4.30 7.14 -22.57
N PRO A 81 -5.19 6.83 -21.61
CA PRO A 81 -5.73 5.49 -21.45
C PRO A 81 -6.56 5.08 -22.66
N ARG A 82 -6.44 3.81 -23.10
CA ARG A 82 -7.10 3.24 -24.29
C ARG A 82 -8.14 2.18 -23.94
N THR A 83 -7.94 1.46 -22.86
CA THR A 83 -8.82 0.39 -22.40
C THR A 83 -9.45 0.76 -21.06
N ARG A 84 -10.49 0.05 -20.65
CA ARG A 84 -11.10 0.22 -19.32
C ARG A 84 -10.05 0.06 -18.22
N ASN A 85 -9.26 -0.99 -18.25
CA ASN A 85 -8.19 -1.20 -17.27
C ASN A 85 -7.23 -0.01 -17.20
N GLU A 86 -6.82 0.53 -18.35
CA GLU A 86 -5.95 1.71 -18.40
C GLU A 86 -6.64 2.97 -17.86
N GLN A 87 -7.95 3.11 -18.05
CA GLN A 87 -8.75 4.22 -17.49
C GLN A 87 -8.77 4.16 -15.97
N GLU A 88 -8.98 2.97 -15.39
CA GLU A 88 -8.97 2.73 -13.96
C GLU A 88 -7.56 2.95 -13.37
N ILE A 89 -6.51 2.49 -14.04
CA ILE A 89 -5.11 2.73 -13.66
C ILE A 89 -4.78 4.24 -13.66
N ALA A 90 -5.20 4.96 -14.68
CA ALA A 90 -4.98 6.41 -14.79
C ALA A 90 -5.74 7.19 -13.71
N GLY A 91 -6.96 6.79 -13.39
CA GLY A 91 -7.75 7.37 -12.30
C GLY A 91 -7.08 7.15 -10.94
N TYR A 92 -6.63 5.94 -10.66
CA TYR A 92 -5.88 5.63 -9.44
C TYR A 92 -4.62 6.49 -9.31
N ARG A 93 -3.80 6.57 -10.38
CA ARG A 93 -2.63 7.44 -10.45
C ARG A 93 -2.94 8.88 -10.04
N ASP A 94 -4.02 9.43 -10.57
CA ASP A 94 -4.37 10.83 -10.34
C ASP A 94 -4.79 11.09 -8.90
N VAL A 95 -5.60 10.21 -8.32
CA VAL A 95 -5.96 10.30 -6.88
C VAL A 95 -4.72 10.11 -6.01
N LEU A 96 -3.83 9.15 -6.33
CA LEU A 96 -2.58 8.96 -5.61
C LEU A 96 -1.70 10.21 -5.65
N ASN A 97 -1.56 10.86 -6.81
CA ASN A 97 -0.81 12.11 -6.95
C ASN A 97 -1.43 13.23 -6.10
N THR A 98 -2.76 13.38 -6.14
CA THR A 98 -3.47 14.36 -5.30
C THR A 98 -3.20 14.14 -3.82
N ILE A 99 -3.22 12.89 -3.36
CA ILE A 99 -2.89 12.54 -1.96
C ILE A 99 -1.42 12.86 -1.65
N HIS A 100 -0.48 12.50 -2.53
CA HIS A 100 0.94 12.77 -2.34
C HIS A 100 1.26 14.27 -2.21
N GLU A 101 0.56 15.12 -2.95
CA GLU A 101 0.81 16.55 -3.03
C GLU A 101 0.01 17.37 -2.01
N SER A 102 -1.21 16.93 -1.65
CA SER A 102 -2.17 17.77 -0.96
C SER A 102 -2.84 17.13 0.27
N HIS A 103 -2.30 16.00 0.80
CA HIS A 103 -2.91 15.25 1.91
C HIS A 103 -3.30 16.13 3.12
N ASP A 104 -2.54 17.19 3.45
CA ASP A 104 -2.84 18.07 4.59
C ASP A 104 -4.17 18.81 4.42
N HIS A 105 -4.59 19.02 3.18
CA HIS A 105 -5.82 19.77 2.83
C HIS A 105 -7.02 18.86 2.51
N ILE A 106 -6.87 17.53 2.61
CA ILE A 106 -7.89 16.54 2.28
C ILE A 106 -8.45 15.93 3.57
N PRO A 107 -9.52 16.48 4.19
CA PRO A 107 -10.10 15.88 5.39
C PRO A 107 -10.85 14.59 5.08
N PRO A 108 -10.87 13.60 6.02
CA PRO A 108 -11.55 12.32 5.82
C PRO A 108 -13.07 12.43 6.03
N LYS A 109 -13.74 13.30 5.26
CA LYS A 109 -15.18 13.51 5.28
C LYS A 109 -15.86 12.71 4.19
N SER A 110 -17.10 12.28 4.43
CA SER A 110 -17.86 11.45 3.49
C SER A 110 -17.97 12.10 2.10
N ALA A 111 -18.21 13.41 2.03
CA ALA A 111 -18.27 14.16 0.77
C ALA A 111 -16.92 14.18 0.02
N ILE A 112 -15.81 14.26 0.74
CA ILE A 112 -14.47 14.22 0.16
C ILE A 112 -14.12 12.81 -0.34
N ILE A 113 -14.52 11.77 0.39
CA ILE A 113 -14.36 10.38 -0.05
C ILE A 113 -15.15 10.13 -1.35
N LEU A 114 -16.37 10.67 -1.46
CA LEU A 114 -17.15 10.65 -2.70
C LEU A 114 -16.42 11.37 -3.84
N GLN A 115 -15.77 12.51 -3.57
CA GLN A 115 -15.00 13.22 -4.58
C GLN A 115 -13.79 12.42 -5.04
N LEU A 116 -13.01 11.85 -4.12
CA LEU A 116 -11.86 11.00 -4.47
C LEU A 116 -12.32 9.78 -5.30
N HIS A 117 -13.46 9.19 -4.94
CA HIS A 117 -14.05 8.11 -5.73
C HIS A 117 -14.52 8.56 -7.13
N ARG A 118 -15.03 9.78 -7.27
CA ARG A 118 -15.35 10.36 -8.59
C ARG A 118 -14.09 10.54 -9.43
N ASP A 119 -13.01 11.00 -8.80
CA ASP A 119 -11.74 11.23 -9.47
C ASP A 119 -11.05 9.92 -9.87
N LEU A 120 -11.25 8.83 -9.09
CA LEU A 120 -10.81 7.48 -9.44
C LEU A 120 -11.41 6.97 -10.75
N TYR A 121 -12.64 7.38 -11.07
CA TYR A 121 -13.38 6.95 -12.27
C TYR A 121 -13.52 8.04 -13.33
N LYS A 122 -12.75 9.12 -13.25
CA LYS A 122 -12.92 10.29 -14.15
C LYS A 122 -12.65 10.03 -15.62
N PHE A 123 -11.91 8.97 -15.94
CA PHE A 123 -11.62 8.58 -17.32
C PHE A 123 -12.64 7.60 -17.89
N GLU A 124 -13.55 7.06 -17.08
CA GLU A 124 -14.60 6.19 -17.55
C GLU A 124 -15.81 6.95 -18.11
N SER A 125 -16.37 6.41 -19.18
CA SER A 125 -17.56 7.01 -19.82
C SER A 125 -18.85 6.82 -19.01
N TYR A 126 -18.88 5.80 -18.15
CA TYR A 126 -20.00 5.53 -17.25
C TYR A 126 -19.83 6.31 -15.94
N ASN A 127 -20.83 7.13 -15.61
CA ASN A 127 -20.81 7.99 -14.41
C ASN A 127 -21.05 7.18 -13.11
N ILE A 128 -20.15 6.24 -12.82
CA ILE A 128 -20.20 5.40 -11.60
C ILE A 128 -19.48 6.05 -10.41
N GLY A 129 -18.53 6.95 -10.68
CA GLY A 129 -17.73 7.61 -9.67
C GLY A 129 -18.53 8.63 -8.84
N GLY A 130 -18.16 8.77 -7.57
CA GLY A 130 -18.71 9.80 -6.67
C GLY A 130 -20.13 9.57 -6.20
N LYS A 131 -20.61 8.33 -6.22
CA LYS A 131 -21.95 7.94 -5.77
C LYS A 131 -21.86 6.71 -4.90
N TYR A 132 -22.64 6.69 -3.85
CA TYR A 132 -22.84 5.46 -3.08
C TYR A 132 -23.58 4.40 -3.91
N LYS A 133 -23.43 3.15 -3.54
CA LYS A 133 -24.15 2.03 -4.13
C LYS A 133 -25.67 2.22 -4.05
N THR A 134 -26.36 1.79 -5.09
CA THR A 134 -27.81 1.90 -5.21
C THR A 134 -28.54 0.57 -5.01
N ALA A 135 -27.79 -0.52 -4.97
CA ALA A 135 -28.27 -1.87 -4.68
C ALA A 135 -27.35 -2.52 -3.66
N ASP A 136 -27.88 -3.45 -2.91
CA ASP A 136 -27.11 -4.23 -1.95
C ASP A 136 -26.08 -5.08 -2.70
N ASN A 137 -24.87 -5.14 -2.15
CA ASN A 137 -23.78 -5.97 -2.66
C ASN A 137 -23.39 -7.04 -1.62
N VAL A 138 -22.69 -8.04 -2.06
CA VAL A 138 -22.14 -9.10 -1.22
C VAL A 138 -20.64 -9.23 -1.51
N ILE A 139 -19.88 -9.59 -0.50
CA ILE A 139 -18.47 -9.96 -0.66
C ILE A 139 -18.41 -11.47 -0.70
N GLU A 140 -18.02 -12.01 -1.87
CA GLU A 140 -17.89 -13.44 -2.11
C GLU A 140 -16.45 -13.88 -1.93
N GLU A 141 -16.27 -15.12 -1.53
CA GLU A 141 -15.02 -15.84 -1.46
C GLU A 141 -15.16 -17.14 -2.26
N GLU A 142 -14.14 -17.47 -3.04
CA GLU A 142 -14.09 -18.71 -3.80
C GLU A 142 -13.17 -19.69 -3.08
N ASP A 143 -13.68 -20.87 -2.73
CA ASP A 143 -12.88 -21.91 -2.09
C ASP A 143 -11.96 -22.63 -3.10
N SER A 144 -11.10 -23.51 -2.61
CA SER A 144 -10.16 -24.28 -3.43
C SER A 144 -10.82 -25.21 -4.48
N GLN A 145 -12.16 -25.37 -4.40
CA GLN A 145 -12.95 -26.15 -5.35
C GLN A 145 -13.72 -25.27 -6.35
N GLY A 146 -13.53 -23.94 -6.30
CA GLY A 146 -14.23 -22.97 -7.15
C GLY A 146 -15.67 -22.68 -6.70
N ILE A 147 -16.06 -23.05 -5.48
CA ILE A 147 -17.39 -22.80 -4.94
C ILE A 147 -17.40 -21.42 -4.27
N LYS A 148 -18.29 -20.54 -4.76
CA LYS A 148 -18.48 -19.21 -4.19
C LYS A 148 -19.32 -19.26 -2.94
N LYS A 149 -18.82 -18.66 -1.86
CA LYS A 149 -19.55 -18.47 -0.60
C LYS A 149 -19.60 -16.99 -0.26
N ILE A 150 -20.71 -16.54 0.31
CA ILE A 150 -20.82 -15.18 0.83
C ILE A 150 -19.95 -15.12 2.09
N ARG A 151 -18.84 -14.35 2.01
CA ARG A 151 -17.95 -14.09 3.14
C ARG A 151 -18.53 -13.02 4.07
N PHE A 152 -19.06 -11.96 3.50
CA PHE A 152 -19.59 -10.84 4.24
C PHE A 152 -20.75 -10.16 3.50
N LYS A 153 -21.75 -9.67 4.23
CA LYS A 153 -22.81 -8.83 3.69
C LYS A 153 -22.59 -7.39 4.16
N PRO A 154 -22.18 -6.48 3.29
CA PRO A 154 -22.00 -5.07 3.65
C PRO A 154 -23.28 -4.37 4.07
N VAL A 155 -23.13 -3.16 4.62
CA VAL A 155 -24.29 -2.29 4.97
C VAL A 155 -25.22 -2.14 3.77
N PRO A 156 -26.55 -2.21 3.95
CA PRO A 156 -27.52 -2.03 2.87
C PRO A 156 -27.37 -0.68 2.16
N ALA A 157 -27.72 -0.63 0.88
CA ALA A 157 -27.55 0.57 0.06
C ALA A 157 -28.25 1.80 0.64
N TRP A 158 -29.46 1.64 1.16
CA TRP A 158 -30.23 2.74 1.73
C TRP A 158 -29.65 3.31 3.03
N GLU A 159 -28.89 2.53 3.79
CA GLU A 159 -28.25 2.92 5.05
C GLU A 159 -26.82 3.45 4.83
N THR A 160 -26.23 3.16 3.68
CA THR A 160 -24.81 3.47 3.37
C THR A 160 -24.43 4.96 3.54
N PRO A 161 -25.23 5.95 3.10
CA PRO A 161 -24.87 7.37 3.28
C PRO A 161 -24.73 7.76 4.75
N GLU A 162 -25.66 7.36 5.59
CA GLU A 162 -25.65 7.65 7.02
C GLU A 162 -24.52 6.91 7.73
N ALA A 163 -24.25 5.65 7.37
CA ALA A 163 -23.13 4.88 7.92
C ALA A 163 -21.78 5.52 7.60
N MET A 164 -21.60 6.07 6.40
CA MET A 164 -20.37 6.77 6.00
C MET A 164 -20.18 8.11 6.73
N GLU A 165 -21.24 8.85 6.96
CA GLU A 165 -21.16 10.09 7.74
C GLU A 165 -20.81 9.80 9.20
N GLU A 166 -21.46 8.82 9.80
CA GLU A 166 -21.20 8.39 11.17
C GLU A 166 -19.75 7.87 11.33
N LEU A 167 -19.26 7.04 10.39
CA LEU A 167 -17.89 6.55 10.35
C LEU A 167 -16.88 7.72 10.37
N CYS A 168 -17.04 8.67 9.46
CA CYS A 168 -16.14 9.81 9.33
C CYS A 168 -16.19 10.69 10.59
N ARG A 169 -17.37 10.94 11.13
CA ARG A 169 -17.56 11.72 12.36
C ARG A 169 -16.88 11.06 13.55
N ALA A 170 -17.13 9.77 13.77
CA ALA A 170 -16.51 9.02 14.87
C ALA A 170 -14.98 8.99 14.77
N PHE A 171 -14.44 8.87 13.56
CA PHE A 171 -12.99 8.95 13.33
C PHE A 171 -12.43 10.33 13.66
N GLU A 172 -13.05 11.41 13.16
CA GLU A 172 -12.61 12.78 13.44
C GLU A 172 -12.68 13.08 14.96
N GLU A 173 -13.74 12.69 15.64
CA GLU A 173 -13.90 12.84 17.09
C GLU A 173 -12.82 12.07 17.86
N ALA A 174 -12.52 10.84 17.47
CA ALA A 174 -11.49 10.03 18.11
C ALA A 174 -10.08 10.63 17.89
N MET A 175 -9.77 11.08 16.67
CA MET A 175 -8.52 11.77 16.36
C MET A 175 -8.35 13.07 17.17
N ALA A 176 -9.42 13.83 17.36
CA ALA A 176 -9.39 15.11 18.06
C ALA A 176 -9.07 14.98 19.56
N THR A 177 -9.30 13.81 20.17
CA THR A 177 -8.94 13.60 21.60
C THR A 177 -7.44 13.53 21.83
N GLY A 178 -6.65 13.11 20.85
CA GLY A 178 -5.22 12.85 21.00
C GLY A 178 -4.88 11.66 21.91
N GLU A 179 -5.87 10.91 22.39
CA GLU A 179 -5.70 9.77 23.30
C GLU A 179 -5.32 8.47 22.57
N ILE A 180 -5.74 8.36 21.31
CA ILE A 180 -5.58 7.14 20.51
C ILE A 180 -4.49 7.36 19.47
N ASP A 181 -3.50 6.47 19.46
CA ASP A 181 -2.47 6.51 18.42
C ASP A 181 -3.10 6.39 17.02
N PRO A 182 -2.82 7.29 16.07
CA PRO A 182 -3.33 7.21 14.71
C PRO A 182 -3.05 5.86 14.02
N LEU A 183 -1.94 5.21 14.35
CA LEU A 183 -1.58 3.89 13.82
C LEU A 183 -2.54 2.78 14.23
N LEU A 184 -3.26 2.94 15.34
CA LEU A 184 -4.33 2.03 15.75
C LEU A 184 -5.66 2.44 15.10
N LEU A 185 -5.96 3.73 15.10
CA LEU A 185 -7.25 4.25 14.65
C LEU A 185 -7.45 4.12 13.14
N ILE A 186 -6.37 4.35 12.36
CA ILE A 186 -6.45 4.26 10.90
C ILE A 186 -6.86 2.87 10.41
N PRO A 187 -6.24 1.75 10.81
CA PRO A 187 -6.69 0.43 10.40
C PRO A 187 -8.11 0.09 10.86
N MET A 188 -8.53 0.55 12.04
CA MET A 188 -9.92 0.36 12.49
C MET A 188 -10.91 1.06 11.55
N PHE A 189 -10.63 2.31 11.18
CA PHE A 189 -11.44 3.07 10.20
C PHE A 189 -11.48 2.36 8.84
N ILE A 190 -10.36 1.87 8.35
CA ILE A 190 -10.27 1.17 7.05
C ILE A 190 -11.04 -0.15 7.07
N LEU A 191 -10.99 -0.92 8.17
CA LEU A 191 -11.81 -2.11 8.33
C LEU A 191 -13.31 -1.76 8.26
N ASP A 192 -13.74 -0.76 9.03
CA ASP A 192 -15.14 -0.34 9.06
C ASP A 192 -15.61 0.21 7.70
N PHE A 193 -14.76 0.96 6.99
CA PHE A 193 -15.02 1.39 5.61
C PHE A 193 -15.24 0.19 4.67
N LEU A 194 -14.39 -0.85 4.78
CA LEU A 194 -14.53 -2.07 3.98
C LEU A 194 -15.76 -2.89 4.35
N CYS A 195 -16.18 -2.87 5.61
CA CYS A 195 -17.45 -3.51 6.05
C CYS A 195 -18.70 -2.72 5.59
N ILE A 196 -18.64 -1.40 5.53
CA ILE A 196 -19.72 -0.61 4.93
C ILE A 196 -19.78 -0.87 3.42
N HIS A 197 -18.62 -0.97 2.75
CA HIS A 197 -18.48 -1.22 1.31
C HIS A 197 -19.32 -0.25 0.48
N PRO A 198 -19.05 1.08 0.57
CA PRO A 198 -20.00 2.10 0.18
C PRO A 198 -20.26 2.23 -1.31
N PHE A 199 -19.41 1.68 -2.17
CA PHE A 199 -19.48 1.85 -3.62
C PHE A 199 -19.88 0.56 -4.33
N ASN A 200 -20.39 0.69 -5.56
CA ASN A 200 -20.64 -0.47 -6.42
C ASN A 200 -19.33 -1.14 -6.87
N ASP A 201 -18.25 -0.36 -7.03
CA ASP A 201 -16.90 -0.82 -7.41
C ASP A 201 -15.85 0.14 -6.82
N GLY A 202 -14.59 -0.30 -6.74
CA GLY A 202 -13.46 0.52 -6.28
C GLY A 202 -13.28 0.63 -4.77
N ASN A 203 -14.03 -0.11 -3.94
CA ASN A 203 -13.90 -0.05 -2.48
C ASN A 203 -12.50 -0.45 -2.01
N GLY A 204 -11.91 -1.49 -2.55
CA GLY A 204 -10.56 -1.92 -2.22
C GLY A 204 -9.50 -0.89 -2.59
N ARG A 205 -9.58 -0.30 -3.79
CA ARG A 205 -8.67 0.77 -4.23
C ARG A 205 -8.82 2.02 -3.37
N MET A 206 -10.06 2.40 -3.07
CA MET A 206 -10.34 3.53 -2.17
C MET A 206 -9.83 3.30 -0.75
N SER A 207 -9.97 2.10 -0.19
CA SER A 207 -9.46 1.78 1.15
C SER A 207 -7.93 1.93 1.23
N ARG A 208 -7.19 1.52 0.18
CA ARG A 208 -5.73 1.68 0.12
C ARG A 208 -5.31 3.14 -0.06
N LEU A 209 -6.02 3.90 -0.90
CA LEU A 209 -5.80 5.35 -1.04
C LEU A 209 -6.10 6.10 0.26
N LEU A 210 -7.19 5.76 0.95
CA LEU A 210 -7.54 6.33 2.26
C LEU A 210 -6.50 5.96 3.33
N THR A 211 -5.96 4.75 3.30
CA THR A 211 -4.86 4.35 4.19
C THR A 211 -3.66 5.29 4.03
N LEU A 212 -3.22 5.54 2.79
CA LEU A 212 -2.12 6.47 2.53
C LEU A 212 -2.45 7.89 2.99
N LEU A 213 -3.64 8.38 2.63
CA LEU A 213 -4.10 9.73 3.03
C LEU A 213 -4.04 9.93 4.54
N LEU A 214 -4.61 9.00 5.30
CA LEU A 214 -4.70 9.10 6.76
C LEU A 214 -3.32 8.95 7.43
N LEU A 215 -2.46 8.05 6.92
CA LEU A 215 -1.08 7.91 7.38
C LEU A 215 -0.29 9.21 7.16
N TYR A 216 -0.38 9.82 5.95
CA TYR A 216 0.35 11.05 5.64
C TYR A 216 -0.13 12.23 6.49
N ARG A 217 -1.42 12.40 6.67
CA ARG A 217 -1.99 13.40 7.58
C ARG A 217 -1.53 13.24 9.03
N SER A 218 -1.19 12.02 9.43
CA SER A 218 -0.63 11.72 10.76
C SER A 218 0.91 11.76 10.80
N GLY A 219 1.55 12.18 9.69
CA GLY A 219 3.01 12.34 9.57
C GLY A 219 3.77 11.05 9.27
N TYR A 220 3.10 9.95 8.92
CA TYR A 220 3.72 8.68 8.51
C TYR A 220 3.80 8.60 6.98
N ILE A 221 4.81 9.25 6.40
CA ILE A 221 4.91 9.44 4.94
C ILE A 221 5.73 8.39 4.20
N VAL A 222 6.07 7.27 4.86
CA VAL A 222 6.88 6.20 4.25
C VAL A 222 6.28 5.67 2.94
N GLY A 223 4.95 5.65 2.82
CA GLY A 223 4.23 5.25 1.60
C GLY A 223 4.53 6.11 0.37
N LYS A 224 5.11 7.32 0.53
CA LYS A 224 5.61 8.14 -0.60
C LYS A 224 6.84 7.51 -1.27
N TYR A 225 7.64 6.77 -0.51
CA TYR A 225 8.95 6.25 -0.93
C TYR A 225 8.96 4.74 -1.16
N ILE A 226 8.08 4.02 -0.46
CA ILE A 226 7.92 2.56 -0.53
C ILE A 226 6.44 2.24 -0.72
N SER A 227 6.10 1.45 -1.73
CA SER A 227 4.71 1.07 -1.99
C SER A 227 4.17 0.13 -0.92
N ILE A 228 3.23 0.63 -0.11
CA ILE A 228 2.45 -0.16 0.85
C ILE A 228 1.55 -1.15 0.10
N GLU A 229 0.98 -0.75 -1.02
CA GLU A 229 0.12 -1.59 -1.85
C GLU A 229 0.85 -2.81 -2.43
N ARG A 230 2.14 -2.66 -2.77
CA ARG A 230 2.96 -3.78 -3.20
C ARG A 230 3.21 -4.79 -2.09
N MET A 231 3.38 -4.31 -0.86
CA MET A 231 3.51 -5.21 0.30
C MET A 231 2.20 -5.97 0.55
N ILE A 232 1.05 -5.30 0.42
CA ILE A 232 -0.27 -5.93 0.50
C ILE A 232 -0.46 -6.93 -0.65
N GLU A 233 -0.08 -6.60 -1.89
CA GLU A 233 -0.14 -7.53 -3.03
C GLU A 233 0.67 -8.79 -2.77
N ASN A 234 1.89 -8.64 -2.23
CA ASN A 234 2.78 -9.77 -1.93
C ASN A 234 2.28 -10.68 -0.80
N SER A 235 1.37 -10.22 0.02
CA SER A 235 0.75 -10.95 1.14
C SER A 235 -0.78 -10.94 1.04
N LYS A 236 -1.30 -11.00 -0.19
CA LYS A 236 -2.72 -10.81 -0.50
C LYS A 236 -3.63 -11.78 0.26
N GLU A 237 -3.24 -13.04 0.36
CA GLU A 237 -3.99 -14.07 1.08
C GLU A 237 -4.12 -13.71 2.56
N LEU A 238 -3.03 -13.36 3.23
CA LEU A 238 -3.03 -12.94 4.64
C LEU A 238 -3.84 -11.66 4.87
N TYR A 239 -3.79 -10.70 3.91
CA TYR A 239 -4.61 -9.49 3.97
C TYR A 239 -6.09 -9.82 4.04
N TYR A 240 -6.57 -10.71 3.16
CA TYR A 240 -7.98 -11.09 3.14
C TYR A 240 -8.38 -11.98 4.31
N GLU A 241 -7.48 -12.83 4.79
CA GLU A 241 -7.68 -13.63 6.01
C GLU A 241 -7.91 -12.72 7.22
N CYS A 242 -6.97 -11.82 7.52
CA CYS A 242 -7.09 -10.88 8.64
C CYS A 242 -8.31 -9.95 8.51
N LEU A 243 -8.65 -9.53 7.28
CA LEU A 243 -9.86 -8.75 7.02
C LEU A 243 -11.13 -9.57 7.32
N GLY A 244 -11.15 -10.84 6.92
CA GLY A 244 -12.24 -11.77 7.18
C GLY A 244 -12.45 -11.96 8.69
N GLU A 245 -11.40 -12.36 9.41
CA GLU A 245 -11.42 -12.55 10.86
C GLU A 245 -11.92 -11.29 11.59
N SER A 246 -11.40 -10.12 11.23
CA SER A 246 -11.78 -8.87 11.89
C SER A 246 -13.17 -8.36 11.51
N SER A 247 -13.80 -8.88 10.46
CA SER A 247 -15.18 -8.54 10.08
C SER A 247 -16.24 -9.47 10.70
N GLU A 248 -15.85 -10.56 11.36
CA GLU A 248 -16.79 -11.43 12.06
C GLU A 248 -17.55 -10.69 13.18
N ASN A 249 -18.86 -10.91 13.29
CA ASN A 249 -19.73 -10.25 14.26
C ASN A 249 -19.66 -8.70 14.22
N TRP A 250 -19.36 -8.13 13.05
CA TRP A 250 -19.21 -6.69 12.88
C TRP A 250 -20.52 -5.94 13.18
N TYR A 251 -21.67 -6.45 12.75
CA TYR A 251 -22.98 -5.84 12.99
C TYR A 251 -23.38 -5.81 14.47
N GLU A 252 -22.99 -6.84 15.22
CA GLU A 252 -23.23 -6.97 16.65
C GLU A 252 -22.28 -6.11 17.50
N ASN A 253 -21.40 -5.35 16.83
CA ASN A 253 -20.35 -4.57 17.49
C ASN A 253 -19.39 -5.42 18.36
N LYS A 254 -19.24 -6.71 18.02
CA LYS A 254 -18.43 -7.72 18.73
C LYS A 254 -17.22 -8.19 17.93
N ASN A 255 -16.94 -7.54 16.81
CA ASN A 255 -15.78 -7.85 15.99
C ASN A 255 -14.47 -7.55 16.70
N ASP A 256 -13.42 -8.32 16.39
CA ASP A 256 -12.06 -8.10 16.86
C ASP A 256 -11.23 -7.37 15.80
N TYR A 257 -10.72 -6.18 16.13
CA TYR A 257 -9.87 -5.43 15.21
C TYR A 257 -8.41 -5.91 15.21
N VAL A 258 -7.99 -6.70 16.22
CA VAL A 258 -6.58 -7.08 16.42
C VAL A 258 -5.94 -7.72 15.18
N PRO A 259 -6.55 -8.71 14.50
CA PRO A 259 -5.93 -9.36 13.35
C PRO A 259 -5.58 -8.35 12.23
N PHE A 260 -6.54 -7.50 11.85
CA PHE A 260 -6.34 -6.53 10.77
C PHE A 260 -5.40 -5.38 11.16
N VAL A 261 -5.52 -4.85 12.38
CA VAL A 261 -4.60 -3.82 12.91
C VAL A 261 -3.17 -4.34 12.96
N LYS A 262 -2.96 -5.54 13.51
CA LYS A 262 -1.65 -6.19 13.56
C LYS A 262 -1.04 -6.37 12.17
N TYR A 263 -1.83 -6.87 11.21
CA TYR A 263 -1.41 -7.00 9.82
C TYR A 263 -0.95 -5.67 9.22
N MET A 264 -1.79 -4.63 9.32
CA MET A 264 -1.48 -3.30 8.76
C MET A 264 -0.24 -2.68 9.40
N LEU A 265 -0.06 -2.79 10.70
CA LEU A 265 1.15 -2.34 11.39
C LEU A 265 2.39 -3.11 10.92
N GLY A 266 2.29 -4.42 10.72
CA GLY A 266 3.35 -5.25 10.15
C GLY A 266 3.78 -4.79 8.76
N VAL A 267 2.82 -4.45 7.90
CA VAL A 267 3.08 -3.86 6.56
C VAL A 267 3.81 -2.51 6.68
N ILE A 268 3.39 -1.63 7.58
CA ILE A 268 4.02 -0.32 7.80
C ILE A 268 5.46 -0.49 8.33
N VAL A 269 5.70 -1.39 9.29
CA VAL A 269 7.05 -1.73 9.77
C VAL A 269 7.92 -2.24 8.62
N GLY A 270 7.38 -3.13 7.78
CA GLY A 270 8.06 -3.63 6.58
C GLY A 270 8.46 -2.50 5.63
N ALA A 271 7.56 -1.54 5.38
CA ALA A 271 7.82 -0.38 4.54
C ALA A 271 8.96 0.50 5.11
N TYR A 272 8.96 0.77 6.40
CA TYR A 272 10.03 1.54 7.04
C TYR A 272 11.37 0.81 7.02
N ARG A 273 11.39 -0.51 7.25
CA ARG A 273 12.62 -1.31 7.16
C ARG A 273 13.21 -1.28 5.75
N GLU A 274 12.34 -1.41 4.72
CA GLU A 274 12.77 -1.32 3.34
C GLU A 274 13.28 0.09 3.01
N PHE A 275 12.59 1.14 3.47
CA PHE A 275 13.02 2.53 3.33
C PHE A 275 14.41 2.75 3.94
N SER A 276 14.62 2.38 5.20
CA SER A 276 15.90 2.52 5.90
C SER A 276 17.01 1.74 5.19
N SER A 277 16.73 0.54 4.70
CA SER A 277 17.69 -0.25 3.92
C SER A 277 18.11 0.46 2.63
N ARG A 278 17.14 0.97 1.86
CA ARG A 278 17.42 1.71 0.61
C ARG A 278 18.22 2.99 0.88
N ILE A 279 17.86 3.73 1.92
CA ILE A 279 18.57 4.97 2.29
C ILE A 279 20.01 4.66 2.75
N LYS A 280 20.26 3.64 3.57
CA LYS A 280 21.60 3.23 3.98
C LYS A 280 22.49 2.93 2.78
N LEU A 281 21.97 2.19 1.79
CA LEU A 281 22.70 1.93 0.53
C LEU A 281 23.03 3.21 -0.26
N LEU A 282 22.21 4.26 -0.12
CA LEU A 282 22.41 5.54 -0.81
C LEU A 282 23.34 6.50 -0.04
N ILE A 283 23.37 6.41 1.29
CA ILE A 283 24.20 7.24 2.17
C ILE A 283 25.65 6.75 2.19
N THR A 284 25.91 5.46 1.99
CA THR A 284 27.27 4.90 1.92
C THR A 284 28.00 5.42 0.66
N GLN A 285 28.23 6.72 0.61
CA GLN A 285 28.81 7.46 -0.53
C GLN A 285 30.27 7.08 -0.86
N ASN A 286 30.92 6.23 -0.05
CA ASN A 286 32.25 5.72 -0.32
C ASN A 286 32.27 4.35 -1.04
N ILE A 287 31.10 3.76 -1.27
CA ILE A 287 30.99 2.47 -1.93
C ILE A 287 30.67 2.71 -3.41
N SER A 288 31.46 2.15 -4.31
CA SER A 288 31.26 2.27 -5.76
C SER A 288 29.91 1.64 -6.18
N LYS A 289 29.36 2.07 -7.34
CA LYS A 289 28.13 1.50 -7.88
C LYS A 289 28.16 -0.04 -8.00
N PRO A 290 29.24 -0.68 -8.44
CA PRO A 290 29.39 -2.14 -8.42
C PRO A 290 29.30 -2.74 -7.02
N GLU A 291 29.99 -2.16 -6.04
CA GLU A 291 29.97 -2.67 -4.65
C GLU A 291 28.57 -2.56 -4.03
N ARG A 292 27.80 -1.54 -4.34
CA ARG A 292 26.41 -1.41 -3.90
C ARG A 292 25.51 -2.51 -4.47
N ILE A 293 25.72 -2.89 -5.73
CA ILE A 293 24.99 -4.02 -6.34
C ILE A 293 25.39 -5.33 -5.66
N GLU A 294 26.67 -5.52 -5.37
CA GLU A 294 27.19 -6.66 -4.64
C GLU A 294 26.54 -6.79 -3.25
N GLU A 295 26.50 -5.70 -2.47
CA GLU A 295 25.84 -5.69 -1.15
C GLU A 295 24.35 -6.00 -1.21
N ILE A 296 23.62 -5.49 -2.21
CA ILE A 296 22.21 -5.81 -2.38
C ILE A 296 21.99 -7.30 -2.56
N ILE A 297 22.81 -7.96 -3.38
CA ILE A 297 22.67 -9.39 -3.64
C ILE A 297 23.08 -10.19 -2.41
N LYS A 298 24.15 -9.79 -1.74
CA LYS A 298 24.68 -10.43 -0.53
C LYS A 298 23.69 -10.40 0.62
N ASN A 299 23.02 -9.25 0.82
CA ASN A 299 22.08 -9.05 1.91
C ASN A 299 20.63 -9.47 1.55
N ASN A 300 20.40 -9.99 0.33
CA ASN A 300 19.08 -10.48 -0.08
C ASN A 300 18.90 -11.93 0.38
N PRO A 301 17.88 -12.22 1.23
CA PRO A 301 17.66 -13.57 1.75
C PRO A 301 17.05 -14.51 0.69
N GLY A 302 17.78 -14.81 -0.38
CA GLY A 302 17.32 -15.70 -1.45
C GLY A 302 17.68 -15.22 -2.84
N ILE A 303 16.79 -15.45 -3.80
CA ILE A 303 16.99 -15.12 -5.21
C ILE A 303 16.49 -13.69 -5.52
N ILE A 304 17.21 -12.96 -6.39
CA ILE A 304 16.90 -11.60 -6.83
C ILE A 304 16.99 -11.46 -8.35
N THR A 305 16.10 -10.68 -8.95
CA THR A 305 16.10 -10.38 -10.40
C THR A 305 16.80 -9.07 -10.71
N LYS A 306 17.17 -8.86 -11.98
CA LYS A 306 17.70 -7.55 -12.44
C LYS A 306 16.73 -6.39 -12.21
N LYS A 307 15.44 -6.66 -12.32
CA LYS A 307 14.38 -5.65 -12.09
C LYS A 307 14.39 -5.20 -10.63
N GLU A 308 14.42 -6.14 -9.71
CA GLU A 308 14.46 -5.86 -8.27
C GLU A 308 15.76 -5.14 -7.85
N ILE A 309 16.91 -5.49 -8.45
CA ILE A 309 18.16 -4.75 -8.22
C ILE A 309 18.02 -3.30 -8.71
N ALA A 310 17.48 -3.07 -9.90
CA ALA A 310 17.26 -1.73 -10.43
C ALA A 310 16.26 -0.91 -9.58
N GLU A 311 15.27 -1.54 -9.00
CA GLU A 311 14.32 -0.92 -8.08
C GLU A 311 14.96 -0.53 -6.74
N LYS A 312 15.95 -1.31 -6.28
CA LYS A 312 16.72 -1.02 -5.06
C LYS A 312 17.84 0.00 -5.28
N CYS A 313 18.32 0.18 -6.52
CA CYS A 313 19.34 1.14 -6.92
C CYS A 313 18.88 1.99 -8.12
N PRO A 314 17.92 2.89 -7.95
CA PRO A 314 17.34 3.65 -9.06
C PRO A 314 18.30 4.62 -9.74
N ASP A 315 19.37 5.01 -9.07
CA ASP A 315 20.45 5.87 -9.58
C ASP A 315 21.50 5.11 -10.42
N ILE A 316 21.41 3.78 -10.50
CA ILE A 316 22.31 2.94 -11.26
C ILE A 316 21.66 2.53 -12.58
N SER A 317 22.33 2.82 -13.70
CA SER A 317 21.81 2.44 -15.02
C SER A 317 21.74 0.92 -15.18
N VAL A 318 20.75 0.43 -15.94
CA VAL A 318 20.59 -1.00 -16.25
C VAL A 318 21.84 -1.59 -16.88
N VAL A 319 22.57 -0.81 -17.69
CA VAL A 319 23.84 -1.21 -18.31
C VAL A 319 24.90 -1.46 -17.24
N THR A 320 25.03 -0.59 -16.24
CA THR A 320 25.94 -0.77 -15.12
C THR A 320 25.59 -2.01 -14.31
N ILE A 321 24.30 -2.21 -14.02
CA ILE A 321 23.83 -3.41 -13.31
C ILE A 321 24.21 -4.69 -14.08
N GLN A 322 23.97 -4.72 -15.39
CA GLN A 322 24.32 -5.88 -16.22
C GLN A 322 25.82 -6.17 -16.24
N ARG A 323 26.66 -5.13 -16.36
CA ARG A 323 28.11 -5.27 -16.32
C ARG A 323 28.57 -5.82 -14.98
N THR A 324 28.11 -5.25 -13.88
CA THR A 324 28.46 -5.70 -12.53
C THR A 324 28.03 -7.14 -12.27
N LEU A 325 26.81 -7.53 -12.69
CA LEU A 325 26.35 -8.91 -12.58
C LEU A 325 27.27 -9.90 -13.34
N ALA A 326 27.76 -9.50 -14.54
CA ALA A 326 28.70 -10.32 -15.29
C ALA A 326 30.06 -10.44 -14.56
N GLU A 327 30.54 -9.35 -14.00
CA GLU A 327 31.79 -9.32 -13.20
C GLU A 327 31.67 -10.20 -11.95
N LEU A 328 30.54 -10.11 -11.21
CA LEU A 328 30.28 -10.92 -10.01
C LEU A 328 30.12 -12.42 -10.33
N LEU A 329 29.52 -12.76 -11.47
CA LEU A 329 29.43 -14.15 -11.95
C LEU A 329 30.82 -14.69 -12.30
N THR A 330 31.66 -13.91 -13.00
CA THR A 330 33.03 -14.29 -13.34
C THR A 330 33.90 -14.46 -12.08
N ALA A 331 33.66 -13.63 -11.06
CA ALA A 331 34.30 -13.73 -9.75
C ALA A 331 33.73 -14.84 -8.85
N GLU A 332 32.71 -15.59 -9.33
CA GLU A 332 32.01 -16.67 -8.60
C GLU A 332 31.38 -16.21 -7.27
N LYS A 333 31.16 -14.91 -7.10
CA LYS A 333 30.52 -14.35 -5.91
C LYS A 333 29.00 -14.58 -5.89
N ILE A 334 28.39 -14.71 -7.05
CA ILE A 334 26.95 -14.96 -7.21
C ILE A 334 26.71 -16.15 -8.15
N LEU A 335 25.55 -16.78 -7.95
CA LEU A 335 25.07 -17.86 -8.81
C LEU A 335 23.94 -17.35 -9.69
N LYS A 336 23.90 -17.82 -10.94
CA LYS A 336 22.85 -17.51 -11.91
C LYS A 336 21.85 -18.68 -11.97
N ILE A 337 20.55 -18.39 -11.81
CA ILE A 337 19.47 -19.36 -11.84
C ILE A 337 18.53 -19.02 -13.01
N GLY A 338 18.25 -20.00 -13.86
CA GLY A 338 17.39 -19.84 -15.04
C GLY A 338 18.05 -19.09 -16.21
N GLY A 339 17.27 -18.69 -17.21
CA GLY A 339 17.75 -18.06 -18.45
C GLY A 339 16.78 -17.03 -19.05
N GLY A 340 17.29 -16.21 -19.97
CA GLY A 340 16.53 -15.19 -20.65
C GLY A 340 15.92 -14.16 -19.68
N ARG A 341 14.62 -13.85 -19.88
CA ARG A 341 13.90 -12.88 -19.03
C ARG A 341 13.59 -13.39 -17.61
N TYR A 342 13.72 -14.68 -17.36
CA TYR A 342 13.50 -15.31 -16.05
C TYR A 342 14.78 -15.48 -15.24
N THR A 343 15.91 -14.89 -15.67
CA THR A 343 17.18 -14.98 -14.97
C THR A 343 17.09 -14.33 -13.58
N LYS A 344 17.50 -15.09 -12.57
CA LYS A 344 17.62 -14.69 -11.17
C LYS A 344 19.06 -14.89 -10.69
N TYR A 345 19.41 -14.25 -9.61
CA TYR A 345 20.73 -14.31 -9.01
C TYR A 345 20.61 -14.57 -7.52
N THR A 346 21.60 -15.23 -6.93
CA THR A 346 21.72 -15.42 -5.48
C THR A 346 23.17 -15.31 -5.08
N TRP A 347 23.39 -14.93 -3.83
CA TRP A 347 24.74 -14.92 -3.27
C TRP A 347 25.28 -16.34 -3.18
N ASN A 348 26.59 -16.51 -3.46
CA ASN A 348 27.28 -17.80 -3.33
C ASN A 348 27.82 -17.92 -1.88
N ASN A 349 27.12 -18.65 -1.03
CA ASN A 349 27.50 -18.85 0.38
C ASN A 349 28.54 -19.96 0.60
N GLU A 350 29.00 -20.62 -0.45
CA GLU A 350 29.99 -21.71 -0.37
C GLU A 350 31.45 -21.21 -0.42
N ARG A 351 31.66 -19.90 -0.29
CA ARG A 351 32.98 -19.28 -0.18
C ARG A 351 33.22 -18.63 1.18
#